data_32374db30ba9b38426f152ac6f88dc29
#
_entry.id   32374db30ba9b38426f152ac6f88dc29
#
_cell.length_a   1.000
_cell.length_b   1.000
_cell.length_c   1.000
_cell.angle_alpha   90.00
_cell.angle_beta   90.00
_cell.angle_gamma   90.00
#
_symmetry.space_group_name_H-M   'P 1'
#
loop_
_entity.id
_entity.type
_entity.pdbx_description
1 polymer ?
#
loop_
_entity_poly.entity_id
_entity_poly.type
_entity_poly.pdbx_seq_one_letter_code
_entity_poly.pdbx_strand_id
1 'polypeptide(L)'
;MAKHEQSSEVVSFPKLRRALAVMYGSVRRAHKVHALIEVDVTDARCFLRDAKEGTGEPLSLTAFIIACLAHAVAENRSLNACRKGGRRLVLFHDVDVATAIERNMGGRKQPIIYIIREANRKDVRELSREIRAAQRAPVAAVWKGFGAERLLQLAPMFLIRAAWAIFWLLRSRSPQVQKRYGGTVGLTAVGMFGKGGGWAIPLDYHTLDVAVGGIAEKPGVVDGQIAIRDYLCLTLSFDHDVIDGAPAARFVARLRELLESSVGLRKDDVIGAGATGSPRR
;
A
#
# COMPACT_ATOMS: atom_id res chain seq x y z
N MET A 1 39.89 12.29 -37.81
CA MET A 1 38.95 11.30 -37.18
C MET A 1 38.97 11.63 -35.68
N ALA A 2 37.95 12.38 -35.21
CA ALA A 2 37.81 12.72 -33.81
C ALA A 2 37.29 11.46 -33.08
N LYS A 3 38.02 11.02 -32.04
CA LYS A 3 37.54 10.00 -31.10
C LYS A 3 36.27 10.51 -30.43
N HIS A 4 35.13 9.84 -30.69
CA HIS A 4 33.97 9.95 -29.81
C HIS A 4 34.39 9.35 -28.47
N GLU A 5 34.84 10.21 -27.57
CA GLU A 5 35.11 9.88 -26.19
C GLU A 5 33.81 9.53 -25.49
N GLN A 6 33.84 8.42 -24.79
CA GLN A 6 32.77 7.76 -24.03
C GLN A 6 31.88 8.76 -23.30
N SER A 7 30.62 8.88 -23.74
CA SER A 7 29.58 9.66 -23.08
C SER A 7 28.93 8.92 -21.88
N SER A 8 29.60 7.90 -21.33
CA SER A 8 29.09 7.06 -20.24
C SER A 8 30.10 6.97 -19.11
N GLU A 9 29.59 7.13 -17.89
CA GLU A 9 30.33 6.94 -16.65
C GLU A 9 29.94 5.61 -16.01
N VAL A 10 30.93 4.81 -15.60
CA VAL A 10 30.70 3.57 -14.86
C VAL A 10 30.79 3.86 -13.36
N VAL A 11 29.65 3.79 -12.68
CA VAL A 11 29.56 3.98 -11.23
C VAL A 11 29.32 2.68 -10.49
N SER A 12 29.75 2.60 -9.21
CA SER A 12 29.51 1.42 -8.40
C SER A 12 28.03 1.24 -8.10
N PHE A 13 27.48 0.03 -8.33
CA PHE A 13 26.11 -0.30 -7.95
C PHE A 13 26.03 -0.63 -6.45
N PRO A 14 25.36 0.21 -5.63
CA PRO A 14 25.36 0.06 -4.17
C PRO A 14 24.87 -1.31 -3.73
N LYS A 15 25.54 -1.92 -2.73
CA LYS A 15 25.27 -3.28 -2.27
C LYS A 15 23.82 -3.47 -1.82
N LEU A 16 23.24 -2.47 -1.12
CA LEU A 16 21.83 -2.47 -0.73
C LEU A 16 20.91 -2.56 -1.95
N ARG A 17 21.17 -1.80 -3.01
CA ARG A 17 20.40 -1.85 -4.27
C ARG A 17 20.50 -3.21 -4.94
N ARG A 18 21.68 -3.86 -4.91
CA ARG A 18 21.85 -5.24 -5.41
C ARG A 18 21.04 -6.25 -4.61
N ALA A 19 21.00 -6.11 -3.27
CA ALA A 19 20.17 -6.93 -2.40
C ALA A 19 18.67 -6.76 -2.71
N LEU A 20 18.19 -5.53 -2.84
CA LEU A 20 16.81 -5.23 -3.25
C LEU A 20 16.48 -5.81 -4.63
N ALA A 21 17.39 -5.77 -5.60
CA ALA A 21 17.18 -6.36 -6.92
C ALA A 21 16.98 -7.88 -6.85
N VAL A 22 17.67 -8.58 -5.94
CA VAL A 22 17.43 -10.02 -5.67
C VAL A 22 16.02 -10.24 -5.12
N MET A 23 15.58 -9.37 -4.21
CA MET A 23 14.23 -9.41 -3.65
C MET A 23 13.17 -9.21 -4.72
N TYR A 24 13.33 -8.23 -5.58
CA TYR A 24 12.37 -7.93 -6.66
C TYR A 24 12.32 -8.99 -7.75
N GLY A 25 13.41 -9.74 -7.97
CA GLY A 25 13.45 -10.81 -8.96
C GLY A 25 12.43 -11.93 -8.74
N SER A 26 11.93 -12.09 -7.51
CA SER A 26 10.93 -13.10 -7.17
C SER A 26 9.48 -12.68 -7.45
N VAL A 27 9.22 -11.38 -7.66
CA VAL A 27 7.89 -10.83 -7.95
C VAL A 27 7.41 -11.17 -9.38
N ARG A 28 8.31 -11.46 -10.27
CA ARG A 28 8.06 -11.68 -11.72
C ARG A 28 7.18 -12.88 -12.08
N ARG A 29 6.75 -13.72 -11.13
CA ARG A 29 6.05 -14.99 -11.40
C ARG A 29 4.53 -14.94 -11.22
N ALA A 30 3.94 -13.82 -10.82
CA ALA A 30 2.50 -13.68 -10.67
C ALA A 30 1.89 -13.09 -11.95
N HIS A 31 0.73 -13.61 -12.35
CA HIS A 31 -0.06 -13.03 -13.44
C HIS A 31 -0.85 -11.85 -12.87
N LYS A 32 -0.32 -10.65 -13.05
CA LYS A 32 -0.96 -9.44 -12.52
C LYS A 32 -1.80 -8.74 -13.57
N VAL A 33 -2.98 -8.31 -13.14
CA VAL A 33 -3.84 -7.40 -13.89
C VAL A 33 -4.00 -6.12 -13.12
N HIS A 34 -4.08 -5.00 -13.82
CA HIS A 34 -4.10 -3.67 -13.23
C HIS A 34 -5.37 -2.93 -13.63
N ALA A 35 -6.06 -2.35 -12.65
CA ALA A 35 -7.12 -1.39 -12.87
C ALA A 35 -6.59 0.01 -12.52
N LEU A 36 -6.58 0.91 -13.49
CA LEU A 36 -6.20 2.31 -13.33
C LEU A 36 -7.48 3.13 -13.29
N ILE A 37 -7.73 3.81 -12.18
CA ILE A 37 -8.94 4.59 -11.96
C ILE A 37 -8.62 6.00 -11.48
N GLU A 38 -9.52 6.90 -11.73
CA GLU A 38 -9.57 8.22 -11.11
C GLU A 38 -10.75 8.27 -10.14
N VAL A 39 -10.51 8.85 -8.98
CA VAL A 39 -11.50 8.94 -7.90
C VAL A 39 -11.60 10.41 -7.49
N ASP A 40 -12.80 10.95 -7.43
CA ASP A 40 -13.04 12.29 -6.91
C ASP A 40 -12.84 12.32 -5.39
N VAL A 41 -11.82 13.03 -4.94
CA VAL A 41 -11.48 13.17 -3.52
C VAL A 41 -11.66 14.60 -3.01
N THR A 42 -12.38 15.44 -3.76
CA THR A 42 -12.58 16.86 -3.42
C THR A 42 -13.17 17.00 -2.02
N ASP A 43 -14.27 16.31 -1.76
CA ASP A 43 -14.97 16.41 -0.49
C ASP A 43 -14.14 15.84 0.67
N ALA A 44 -13.46 14.70 0.44
CA ALA A 44 -12.53 14.13 1.41
C ALA A 44 -11.41 15.11 1.76
N ARG A 45 -10.82 15.80 0.77
CA ARG A 45 -9.76 16.79 1.01
C ARG A 45 -10.27 18.03 1.73
N CYS A 46 -11.46 18.52 1.43
CA CYS A 46 -12.10 19.59 2.17
C CYS A 46 -12.27 19.17 3.64
N PHE A 47 -12.85 18.01 3.90
CA PHE A 47 -13.03 17.47 5.25
C PHE A 47 -11.73 17.36 6.04
N LEU A 48 -10.67 16.86 5.40
CA LEU A 48 -9.35 16.70 6.05
C LEU A 48 -8.73 18.07 6.41
N ARG A 49 -8.96 19.09 5.60
CA ARG A 49 -8.53 20.46 5.87
C ARG A 49 -9.30 21.07 7.04
N ASP A 50 -10.64 20.98 6.99
CA ASP A 50 -11.54 21.53 8.03
C ASP A 50 -11.29 20.85 9.39
N ALA A 51 -11.05 19.52 9.39
CA ALA A 51 -10.69 18.78 10.60
C ALA A 51 -9.38 19.31 11.22
N LYS A 52 -8.39 19.66 10.41
CA LYS A 52 -7.14 20.25 10.87
C LYS A 52 -7.35 21.63 11.49
N GLU A 53 -8.19 22.47 10.86
CA GLU A 53 -8.48 23.84 11.34
C GLU A 53 -9.32 23.80 12.62
N GLY A 54 -10.33 22.92 12.69
CA GLY A 54 -11.27 22.87 13.80
C GLY A 54 -10.76 22.15 15.05
N THR A 55 -9.99 21.08 14.90
CA THR A 55 -9.53 20.25 16.03
C THR A 55 -8.03 20.36 16.30
N GLY A 56 -7.26 20.99 15.40
CA GLY A 56 -5.80 21.02 15.47
C GLY A 56 -5.14 19.65 15.18
N GLU A 57 -5.91 18.56 15.03
CA GLU A 57 -5.39 17.23 14.74
C GLU A 57 -5.41 16.99 13.22
N PRO A 58 -4.26 16.98 12.54
CA PRO A 58 -4.23 16.77 11.09
C PRO A 58 -4.55 15.31 10.79
N LEU A 59 -5.62 15.04 10.07
CA LEU A 59 -5.91 13.73 9.51
C LEU A 59 -5.13 13.52 8.21
N SER A 60 -4.80 12.26 7.89
CA SER A 60 -4.02 11.91 6.72
C SER A 60 -4.92 11.34 5.61
N LEU A 61 -4.79 11.87 4.38
CA LEU A 61 -5.45 11.29 3.21
C LEU A 61 -5.05 9.84 3.01
N THR A 62 -3.77 9.49 3.24
CA THR A 62 -3.31 8.11 3.17
C THR A 62 -4.01 7.23 4.21
N ALA A 63 -4.22 7.72 5.43
CA ALA A 63 -4.95 6.99 6.46
C ALA A 63 -6.42 6.78 6.06
N PHE A 64 -7.07 7.77 5.47
CA PHE A 64 -8.41 7.66 4.93
C PHE A 64 -8.49 6.61 3.81
N ILE A 65 -7.56 6.63 2.85
CA ILE A 65 -7.50 5.63 1.78
C ILE A 65 -7.29 4.21 2.36
N ILE A 66 -6.43 4.07 3.38
CA ILE A 66 -6.20 2.79 4.05
C ILE A 66 -7.47 2.29 4.76
N ALA A 67 -8.23 3.18 5.41
CA ALA A 67 -9.49 2.83 6.06
C ALA A 67 -10.52 2.30 5.05
N CYS A 68 -10.74 3.03 3.95
CA CYS A 68 -11.64 2.62 2.88
C CYS A 68 -11.19 1.30 2.22
N LEU A 69 -9.89 1.16 1.94
CA LEU A 69 -9.30 -0.06 1.38
C LEU A 69 -9.52 -1.25 2.31
N ALA A 70 -9.19 -1.11 3.59
CA ALA A 70 -9.30 -2.19 4.57
C ALA A 70 -10.77 -2.62 4.77
N HIS A 71 -11.70 -1.67 4.74
CA HIS A 71 -13.14 -1.94 4.81
C HIS A 71 -13.62 -2.70 3.58
N ALA A 72 -13.31 -2.23 2.37
CA ALA A 72 -13.68 -2.91 1.12
C ALA A 72 -13.10 -4.33 1.03
N VAL A 73 -11.85 -4.52 1.50
CA VAL A 73 -11.18 -5.83 1.55
C VAL A 73 -11.86 -6.76 2.56
N ALA A 74 -12.32 -6.24 3.70
CA ALA A 74 -13.04 -7.03 4.70
C ALA A 74 -14.39 -7.57 4.17
N GLU A 75 -15.07 -6.80 3.32
CA GLU A 75 -16.28 -7.23 2.60
C GLU A 75 -15.96 -8.32 1.55
N ASN A 76 -14.73 -8.36 1.00
CA ASN A 76 -14.32 -9.26 -0.07
C ASN A 76 -13.10 -10.10 0.33
N ARG A 77 -13.31 -11.10 1.19
CA ARG A 77 -12.26 -11.92 1.81
C ARG A 77 -11.31 -12.61 0.82
N SER A 78 -11.73 -12.87 -0.42
CA SER A 78 -10.86 -13.43 -1.45
C SER A 78 -9.68 -12.52 -1.81
N LEU A 79 -9.85 -11.19 -1.66
CA LEU A 79 -8.78 -10.21 -1.86
C LEU A 79 -7.78 -10.18 -0.68
N ASN A 80 -8.23 -10.67 0.49
CA ASN A 80 -7.39 -10.84 1.68
C ASN A 80 -6.85 -12.28 1.80
N ALA A 81 -6.45 -12.85 0.67
CA ALA A 81 -6.01 -14.23 0.58
C ALA A 81 -4.53 -14.34 0.22
N CYS A 82 -3.94 -15.48 0.51
CA CYS A 82 -2.65 -15.87 -0.07
C CYS A 82 -2.64 -17.35 -0.47
N ARG A 83 -1.85 -17.67 -1.48
CA ARG A 83 -1.66 -19.06 -1.90
C ARG A 83 -0.77 -19.81 -0.89
N LYS A 84 -1.19 -21.01 -0.49
CA LYS A 84 -0.41 -21.95 0.31
C LYS A 84 -0.05 -23.16 -0.55
N GLY A 85 1.17 -23.12 -1.11
CA GLY A 85 1.56 -24.09 -2.14
C GLY A 85 0.71 -23.96 -3.40
N GLY A 86 0.57 -25.03 -4.19
CA GLY A 86 -0.16 -25.01 -5.46
C GLY A 86 -1.66 -25.34 -5.36
N ARG A 87 -2.18 -25.69 -4.19
CA ARG A 87 -3.54 -26.28 -4.07
C ARG A 87 -4.45 -25.64 -3.05
N ARG A 88 -4.00 -24.66 -2.26
CA ARG A 88 -4.81 -24.06 -1.18
C ARG A 88 -4.68 -22.55 -1.19
N LEU A 89 -5.80 -21.89 -0.86
CA LEU A 89 -5.84 -20.48 -0.48
C LEU A 89 -6.07 -20.38 1.02
N VAL A 90 -5.40 -19.44 1.66
CA VAL A 90 -5.65 -19.04 3.03
C VAL A 90 -6.25 -17.66 3.02
N LEU A 91 -7.48 -17.55 3.51
CA LEU A 91 -8.23 -16.31 3.66
C LEU A 91 -7.98 -15.75 5.06
N PHE A 92 -7.48 -14.54 5.15
CA PHE A 92 -7.30 -13.87 6.44
C PHE A 92 -8.59 -13.17 6.87
N HIS A 93 -8.83 -13.08 8.17
CA HIS A 93 -9.95 -12.33 8.74
C HIS A 93 -9.61 -10.85 8.89
N ASP A 94 -8.42 -10.58 9.42
CA ASP A 94 -7.96 -9.22 9.63
C ASP A 94 -7.17 -8.74 8.41
N VAL A 95 -7.32 -7.46 8.10
CA VAL A 95 -6.61 -6.81 6.99
C VAL A 95 -5.38 -6.11 7.54
N ASP A 96 -4.20 -6.67 7.23
CA ASP A 96 -2.91 -6.08 7.61
C ASP A 96 -2.33 -5.36 6.38
N VAL A 97 -2.31 -4.04 6.41
CA VAL A 97 -1.85 -3.23 5.27
C VAL A 97 -0.36 -2.94 5.38
N ALA A 98 0.42 -3.47 4.43
CA ALA A 98 1.83 -3.10 4.29
C ALA A 98 1.93 -1.79 3.51
N THR A 99 2.49 -0.75 4.12
CA THR A 99 2.67 0.56 3.49
C THR A 99 4.09 1.07 3.63
N ALA A 100 4.55 1.86 2.66
CA ALA A 100 5.84 2.53 2.74
C ALA A 100 5.68 3.87 3.48
N ILE A 101 6.39 4.04 4.57
CA ILE A 101 6.49 5.33 5.28
C ILE A 101 7.86 5.95 5.05
N GLU A 102 7.89 7.26 4.73
CA GLU A 102 9.14 7.97 4.53
C GLU A 102 9.76 8.34 5.88
N ARG A 103 11.06 8.08 6.03
CA ARG A 103 11.81 8.37 7.25
C ARG A 103 13.17 8.98 6.95
N ASN A 104 13.62 9.86 7.85
CA ASN A 104 14.96 10.42 7.78
C ASN A 104 15.96 9.43 8.41
N MET A 105 16.88 8.92 7.60
CA MET A 105 17.97 8.03 8.01
C MET A 105 19.31 8.65 7.62
N GLY A 106 20.03 9.17 8.63
CA GLY A 106 21.33 9.79 8.39
C GLY A 106 21.30 10.99 7.43
N GLY A 107 20.27 11.84 7.52
CA GLY A 107 20.10 13.02 6.67
C GLY A 107 19.45 12.75 5.30
N ARG A 108 19.14 11.48 4.99
CA ARG A 108 18.43 11.11 3.75
C ARG A 108 17.07 10.50 4.06
N LYS A 109 16.07 10.95 3.32
CA LYS A 109 14.73 10.37 3.38
C LYS A 109 14.71 9.02 2.66
N GLN A 110 14.30 7.98 3.36
CA GLN A 110 14.21 6.61 2.82
C GLN A 110 12.85 6.00 3.16
N PRO A 111 12.23 5.27 2.22
CA PRO A 111 11.00 4.54 2.49
C PRO A 111 11.30 3.28 3.30
N ILE A 112 10.54 3.06 4.36
CA ILE A 112 10.55 1.84 5.16
C ILE A 112 9.17 1.21 5.10
N ILE A 113 9.11 -0.11 4.92
CA ILE A 113 7.85 -0.84 4.96
C ILE A 113 7.39 -0.94 6.41
N TYR A 114 6.20 -0.45 6.66
CA TYR A 114 5.47 -0.55 7.92
C TYR A 114 4.19 -1.34 7.71
N ILE A 115 3.83 -2.20 8.66
CA ILE A 115 2.62 -3.01 8.56
C ILE A 115 1.62 -2.53 9.60
N ILE A 116 0.55 -1.91 9.12
CA ILE A 116 -0.61 -1.53 9.93
C ILE A 116 -1.44 -2.79 10.14
N ARG A 117 -1.51 -3.23 11.40
CA ARG A 117 -2.23 -4.44 11.77
C ARG A 117 -3.72 -4.14 11.95
N GLU A 118 -4.57 -5.09 11.53
CA GLU A 118 -6.02 -5.03 11.75
C GLU A 118 -6.63 -3.68 11.29
N ALA A 119 -6.19 -3.18 10.13
CA ALA A 119 -6.60 -1.88 9.62
C ALA A 119 -8.13 -1.77 9.43
N ASN A 120 -8.80 -2.90 9.18
CA ASN A 120 -10.26 -2.97 9.07
C ASN A 120 -11.01 -2.76 10.39
N ARG A 121 -10.30 -2.69 11.53
CA ARG A 121 -10.88 -2.42 12.85
C ARG A 121 -10.54 -1.03 13.38
N LYS A 122 -9.83 -0.22 12.61
CA LYS A 122 -9.34 1.10 13.01
C LYS A 122 -10.04 2.20 12.23
N ASP A 123 -10.32 3.29 12.91
CA ASP A 123 -10.84 4.49 12.29
C ASP A 123 -9.72 5.34 11.65
N VAL A 124 -10.09 6.35 10.88
CA VAL A 124 -9.15 7.24 10.18
C VAL A 124 -8.24 8.00 11.15
N ARG A 125 -8.73 8.34 12.36
CA ARG A 125 -7.97 9.05 13.40
C ARG A 125 -6.90 8.14 14.00
N GLU A 126 -7.28 6.91 14.34
CA GLU A 126 -6.37 5.89 14.85
C GLU A 126 -5.26 5.58 13.84
N LEU A 127 -5.64 5.36 12.57
CA LEU A 127 -4.69 5.13 11.48
C LEU A 127 -3.76 6.33 11.26
N SER A 128 -4.30 7.56 11.31
CA SER A 128 -3.50 8.79 11.17
C SER A 128 -2.50 8.94 12.32
N ARG A 129 -2.90 8.62 13.55
CA ARG A 129 -2.02 8.64 14.73
C ARG A 129 -0.94 7.56 14.65
N GLU A 130 -1.32 6.34 14.26
CA GLU A 130 -0.39 5.21 14.11
C GLU A 130 0.67 5.49 13.05
N ILE A 131 0.28 5.98 11.87
CA ILE A 131 1.23 6.33 10.80
C ILE A 131 2.21 7.41 11.27
N ARG A 132 1.72 8.47 11.93
CA ARG A 132 2.59 9.52 12.46
C ARG A 132 3.51 9.04 13.57
N ALA A 133 3.01 8.18 14.45
CA ALA A 133 3.83 7.56 15.49
C ALA A 133 4.94 6.71 14.86
N ALA A 134 4.61 5.91 13.84
CA ALA A 134 5.58 5.11 13.10
C ALA A 134 6.62 5.97 12.37
N GLN A 135 6.23 7.14 11.82
CA GLN A 135 7.16 8.09 11.20
C GLN A 135 8.16 8.70 12.18
N ARG A 136 7.78 8.90 13.44
CA ARG A 136 8.60 9.53 14.50
C ARG A 136 9.39 8.53 15.33
N ALA A 137 8.93 7.30 15.47
CA ALA A 137 9.53 6.28 16.32
C ALA A 137 10.98 5.93 15.88
N PRO A 138 11.89 5.49 16.74
CA PRO A 138 13.21 4.99 16.34
C PRO A 138 13.10 3.89 15.27
N VAL A 139 14.01 3.86 14.28
CA VAL A 139 13.94 2.87 13.17
C VAL A 139 13.96 1.44 13.71
N ALA A 140 14.75 1.17 14.74
CA ALA A 140 14.82 -0.14 15.39
C ALA A 140 13.48 -0.60 16.01
N ALA A 141 12.61 0.32 16.43
CA ALA A 141 11.30 0.01 16.97
C ALA A 141 10.28 -0.36 15.87
N VAL A 142 10.42 0.23 14.69
CA VAL A 142 9.52 0.03 13.54
C VAL A 142 9.95 -1.18 12.72
N TRP A 143 11.25 -1.35 12.51
CA TRP A 143 11.81 -2.43 11.71
C TRP A 143 12.64 -3.36 12.59
N LYS A 144 12.06 -4.45 13.05
CA LYS A 144 12.74 -5.47 13.88
C LYS A 144 13.94 -6.14 13.17
N GLY A 145 14.17 -5.86 11.90
CA GLY A 145 15.33 -6.29 11.11
C GLY A 145 16.50 -5.28 11.05
N PHE A 146 16.43 -4.16 11.80
CA PHE A 146 17.43 -3.09 11.70
C PHE A 146 18.85 -3.52 12.12
N GLY A 147 18.99 -4.50 13.01
CA GLY A 147 20.28 -5.13 13.29
C GLY A 147 20.89 -5.89 12.11
N ALA A 148 20.06 -6.29 11.14
CA ALA A 148 20.50 -6.98 9.93
C ALA A 148 21.12 -6.04 8.87
N GLU A 149 20.96 -4.73 8.98
CA GLU A 149 21.52 -3.80 7.97
C GLU A 149 23.03 -3.83 7.95
N ARG A 150 23.69 -3.81 9.11
CA ARG A 150 25.15 -3.98 9.21
C ARG A 150 25.57 -5.38 8.74
N LEU A 151 24.80 -6.41 9.11
CA LEU A 151 25.04 -7.78 8.66
C LEU A 151 24.88 -7.90 7.15
N LEU A 152 23.86 -7.28 6.56
CA LEU A 152 23.63 -7.21 5.11
C LEU A 152 24.76 -6.46 4.38
N GLN A 153 25.34 -5.42 4.99
CA GLN A 153 26.46 -4.70 4.40
C GLN A 153 27.75 -5.55 4.40
N LEU A 154 27.96 -6.39 5.40
CA LEU A 154 29.13 -7.25 5.54
C LEU A 154 28.95 -8.61 4.84
N ALA A 155 27.73 -9.16 4.81
CA ALA A 155 27.46 -10.47 4.24
C ALA A 155 27.78 -10.57 2.74
N PRO A 156 28.41 -11.64 2.27
CA PRO A 156 28.57 -11.89 0.82
C PRO A 156 27.22 -12.01 0.12
N MET A 157 27.18 -11.60 -1.16
CA MET A 157 25.91 -11.62 -1.94
C MET A 157 25.26 -13.01 -2.06
N PHE A 158 26.07 -14.08 -2.07
CA PHE A 158 25.51 -15.44 -2.15
C PHE A 158 24.75 -15.82 -0.87
N LEU A 159 25.19 -15.36 0.31
CA LEU A 159 24.44 -15.56 1.57
C LEU A 159 23.14 -14.78 1.57
N ILE A 160 23.13 -13.55 1.05
CA ILE A 160 21.90 -12.75 0.92
C ILE A 160 20.90 -13.47 -0.02
N ARG A 161 21.38 -14.02 -1.14
CA ARG A 161 20.55 -14.80 -2.06
C ARG A 161 20.01 -16.07 -1.43
N ALA A 162 20.85 -16.81 -0.70
CA ALA A 162 20.44 -18.03 0.01
C ALA A 162 19.39 -17.73 1.10
N ALA A 163 19.64 -16.73 1.94
CA ALA A 163 18.71 -16.30 2.98
C ALA A 163 17.37 -15.86 2.38
N TRP A 164 17.39 -15.13 1.25
CA TRP A 164 16.19 -14.72 0.53
C TRP A 164 15.43 -15.92 -0.08
N ALA A 165 16.13 -16.88 -0.66
CA ALA A 165 15.52 -18.11 -1.17
C ALA A 165 14.85 -18.92 -0.06
N ILE A 166 15.50 -19.03 1.11
CA ILE A 166 14.93 -19.69 2.30
C ILE A 166 13.70 -18.92 2.79
N PHE A 167 13.76 -17.60 2.88
CA PHE A 167 12.62 -16.77 3.26
C PHE A 167 11.43 -16.98 2.32
N TRP A 168 11.68 -17.00 0.99
CA TRP A 168 10.65 -17.26 -0.01
C TRP A 168 10.05 -18.67 0.13
N LEU A 169 10.87 -19.66 0.39
CA LEU A 169 10.42 -21.02 0.63
C LEU A 169 9.53 -21.11 1.88
N LEU A 170 9.94 -20.46 2.97
CA LEU A 170 9.16 -20.40 4.21
C LEU A 170 7.85 -19.63 4.01
N ARG A 171 7.89 -18.48 3.30
CA ARG A 171 6.71 -17.68 2.96
C ARG A 171 5.70 -18.47 2.13
N SER A 172 6.17 -19.20 1.10
CA SER A 172 5.29 -20.00 0.24
C SER A 172 4.62 -21.17 0.97
N ARG A 173 5.25 -21.65 2.06
CA ARG A 173 4.73 -22.74 2.88
C ARG A 173 3.92 -22.27 4.09
N SER A 174 4.19 -21.08 4.61
CA SER A 174 3.55 -20.53 5.80
C SER A 174 2.91 -19.17 5.55
N PRO A 175 1.59 -19.10 5.38
CA PRO A 175 0.84 -17.86 5.28
C PRO A 175 1.06 -16.91 6.48
N GLN A 176 1.34 -17.46 7.66
CA GLN A 176 1.64 -16.69 8.86
C GLN A 176 2.94 -15.87 8.72
N VAL A 177 3.95 -16.43 8.04
CA VAL A 177 5.20 -15.72 7.74
C VAL A 177 4.90 -14.54 6.80
N GLN A 178 4.05 -14.76 5.78
CA GLN A 178 3.62 -13.68 4.91
C GLN A 178 2.90 -12.57 5.69
N LYS A 179 1.84 -12.91 6.45
CA LYS A 179 1.10 -11.95 7.27
C LYS A 179 2.03 -11.20 8.23
N ARG A 180 2.94 -11.92 8.90
CA ARG A 180 3.85 -11.32 9.89
C ARG A 180 4.83 -10.30 9.31
N TYR A 181 5.42 -10.58 8.16
CA TYR A 181 6.53 -9.81 7.60
C TYR A 181 6.17 -8.99 6.36
N GLY A 182 5.03 -9.24 5.74
CA GLY A 182 4.58 -8.55 4.54
C GLY A 182 3.17 -7.95 4.63
N GLY A 183 2.40 -8.27 5.68
CA GLY A 183 0.98 -7.92 5.70
C GLY A 183 0.15 -8.83 4.79
N THR A 184 -1.09 -8.45 4.53
CA THR A 184 -2.01 -9.20 3.67
C THR A 184 -2.39 -8.45 2.40
N VAL A 185 -2.30 -7.12 2.43
CA VAL A 185 -2.56 -6.19 1.31
C VAL A 185 -1.44 -5.16 1.28
N GLY A 186 -1.02 -4.74 0.09
CA GLY A 186 -0.02 -3.71 -0.08
C GLY A 186 -0.63 -2.35 -0.43
N LEU A 187 -0.05 -1.26 0.10
CA LEU A 187 -0.35 0.09 -0.32
C LEU A 187 0.93 0.91 -0.42
N THR A 188 1.16 1.52 -1.57
CA THR A 188 2.25 2.47 -1.75
C THR A 188 1.71 3.83 -2.15
N ALA A 189 2.16 4.90 -1.50
CA ALA A 189 1.76 6.26 -1.81
C ALA A 189 2.95 7.03 -2.41
N VAL A 190 2.87 7.31 -3.70
CA VAL A 190 3.93 8.02 -4.44
C VAL A 190 3.49 9.38 -4.96
N GLY A 191 2.21 9.71 -4.88
CA GLY A 191 1.64 10.96 -5.38
C GLY A 191 2.14 12.21 -4.67
N MET A 192 2.70 12.08 -3.47
CA MET A 192 3.29 13.20 -2.72
C MET A 192 4.61 13.72 -3.33
N PHE A 193 5.20 13.01 -4.28
CA PHE A 193 6.50 13.36 -4.88
C PHE A 193 6.38 14.12 -6.19
N GLY A 194 5.16 14.37 -6.67
CA GLY A 194 4.90 15.10 -7.93
C GLY A 194 3.73 16.07 -7.82
N LYS A 195 3.62 16.96 -8.82
CA LYS A 195 2.45 17.81 -9.02
C LYS A 195 1.63 17.26 -10.18
N GLY A 196 0.29 17.31 -10.05
CA GLY A 196 -0.63 16.83 -11.07
C GLY A 196 -0.95 15.35 -10.95
N GLY A 197 -1.82 14.87 -11.85
CA GLY A 197 -2.24 13.48 -11.93
C GLY A 197 -1.13 12.56 -12.45
N GLY A 198 -1.27 11.28 -12.17
CA GLY A 198 -0.37 10.25 -12.67
C GLY A 198 -0.55 8.95 -11.89
N TRP A 199 -0.44 7.84 -12.61
CA TRP A 199 -0.51 6.51 -12.03
C TRP A 199 0.87 5.94 -11.82
N ALA A 200 1.04 5.18 -10.74
CA ALA A 200 2.21 4.33 -10.53
C ALA A 200 1.76 2.88 -10.51
N ILE A 201 2.54 1.99 -11.10
CA ILE A 201 2.32 0.55 -11.02
C ILE A 201 3.17 0.04 -9.86
N PRO A 202 2.57 -0.58 -8.82
CA PRO A 202 3.32 -1.05 -7.66
C PRO A 202 4.15 -2.29 -7.99
N LEU A 203 5.15 -2.58 -7.15
CA LEU A 203 5.79 -3.90 -7.12
C LEU A 203 4.91 -4.81 -6.28
N ASP A 204 4.27 -5.77 -6.95
CA ASP A 204 3.19 -6.57 -6.40
C ASP A 204 3.68 -7.79 -5.63
N TYR A 205 3.33 -7.85 -4.34
CA TYR A 205 3.67 -8.97 -3.45
C TYR A 205 2.46 -9.72 -2.91
N HIS A 206 1.27 -9.10 -3.01
CA HIS A 206 0.03 -9.59 -2.40
C HIS A 206 -0.98 -10.00 -3.48
N THR A 207 -2.09 -10.57 -3.06
CA THR A 207 -3.24 -10.79 -3.94
C THR A 207 -3.83 -9.47 -4.42
N LEU A 208 -3.75 -8.43 -3.55
CA LEU A 208 -4.10 -7.05 -3.88
C LEU A 208 -2.99 -6.11 -3.44
N ASP A 209 -2.49 -5.31 -4.35
CA ASP A 209 -1.60 -4.18 -4.07
C ASP A 209 -2.18 -2.90 -4.69
N VAL A 210 -2.09 -1.78 -3.98
CA VAL A 210 -2.64 -0.49 -4.39
C VAL A 210 -1.52 0.55 -4.45
N ALA A 211 -1.45 1.28 -5.56
CA ALA A 211 -0.60 2.45 -5.68
C ALA A 211 -1.45 3.73 -5.70
N VAL A 212 -1.19 4.60 -4.74
CA VAL A 212 -1.75 5.94 -4.64
C VAL A 212 -0.88 6.88 -5.45
N GLY A 213 -1.40 7.32 -6.58
CA GLY A 213 -0.73 8.20 -7.52
C GLY A 213 -0.95 9.69 -7.22
N GLY A 214 -0.81 10.53 -8.24
CA GLY A 214 -0.97 11.97 -8.14
C GLY A 214 -2.44 12.40 -8.04
N ILE A 215 -2.63 13.64 -7.56
CA ILE A 215 -3.92 14.33 -7.57
C ILE A 215 -3.84 15.48 -8.57
N ALA A 216 -4.86 15.62 -9.40
CA ALA A 216 -5.00 16.74 -10.33
C ALA A 216 -6.39 17.34 -10.24
N GLU A 217 -6.45 18.68 -10.33
CA GLU A 217 -7.69 19.39 -10.58
C GLU A 217 -8.12 19.17 -12.02
N LYS A 218 -9.37 18.76 -12.20
CA LYS A 218 -9.97 18.49 -13.52
C LYS A 218 -11.43 18.93 -13.53
N PRO A 219 -12.00 19.25 -14.72
CA PRO A 219 -13.44 19.45 -14.84
C PRO A 219 -14.17 18.14 -14.55
N GLY A 220 -15.13 18.18 -13.65
CA GLY A 220 -16.04 17.08 -13.32
C GLY A 220 -17.50 17.55 -13.46
N VAL A 221 -18.43 16.61 -13.62
CA VAL A 221 -19.86 16.90 -13.65
C VAL A 221 -20.44 16.61 -12.27
N VAL A 222 -20.98 17.65 -11.62
CA VAL A 222 -21.65 17.59 -10.32
C VAL A 222 -23.03 18.22 -10.48
N ASP A 223 -24.10 17.49 -10.17
CA ASP A 223 -25.49 17.95 -10.30
C ASP A 223 -25.82 18.55 -11.68
N GLY A 224 -25.26 17.96 -12.75
CA GLY A 224 -25.46 18.40 -14.13
C GLY A 224 -24.64 19.64 -14.54
N GLN A 225 -23.76 20.15 -13.67
CA GLN A 225 -22.90 21.31 -13.94
C GLN A 225 -21.42 20.91 -13.95
N ILE A 226 -20.62 21.63 -14.74
CA ILE A 226 -19.17 21.44 -14.75
C ILE A 226 -18.57 22.20 -13.57
N ALA A 227 -17.84 21.49 -12.72
CA ALA A 227 -17.12 22.03 -11.58
C ALA A 227 -15.66 21.56 -11.58
N ILE A 228 -14.76 22.31 -10.94
CA ILE A 228 -13.38 21.89 -10.72
C ILE A 228 -13.39 20.90 -9.56
N ARG A 229 -12.85 19.70 -9.80
CA ARG A 229 -12.78 18.61 -8.83
C ARG A 229 -11.35 18.06 -8.72
N ASP A 230 -11.01 17.53 -7.56
CA ASP A 230 -9.73 16.89 -7.27
C ASP A 230 -9.80 15.40 -7.57
N TYR A 231 -9.15 14.96 -8.64
CA TYR A 231 -9.11 13.54 -9.02
C TYR A 231 -7.81 12.90 -8.58
N LEU A 232 -7.94 11.87 -7.74
CA LEU A 232 -6.85 11.00 -7.30
C LEU A 232 -6.68 9.85 -8.28
N CYS A 233 -5.47 9.66 -8.78
CA CYS A 233 -5.12 8.49 -9.57
C CYS A 233 -4.80 7.30 -8.66
N LEU A 234 -5.50 6.19 -8.84
CA LEU A 234 -5.26 4.92 -8.13
C LEU A 234 -4.99 3.80 -9.12
N THR A 235 -3.98 2.98 -8.84
CA THR A 235 -3.74 1.71 -9.52
C THR A 235 -4.00 0.58 -8.54
N LEU A 236 -4.90 -0.33 -8.90
CA LEU A 236 -5.18 -1.55 -8.15
C LEU A 236 -4.62 -2.73 -8.94
N SER A 237 -3.75 -3.50 -8.33
CA SER A 237 -3.08 -4.63 -8.96
C SER A 237 -3.55 -5.93 -8.30
N PHE A 238 -4.11 -6.83 -9.09
CA PHE A 238 -4.68 -8.09 -8.64
C PHE A 238 -3.85 -9.28 -9.11
N ASP A 239 -3.67 -10.28 -8.26
CA ASP A 239 -3.14 -11.58 -8.67
C ASP A 239 -4.25 -12.36 -9.39
N HIS A 240 -4.16 -12.45 -10.73
CA HIS A 240 -5.18 -13.09 -11.55
C HIS A 240 -5.24 -14.62 -11.35
N ASP A 241 -4.23 -15.22 -10.73
CA ASP A 241 -4.30 -16.62 -10.30
C ASP A 241 -5.30 -16.83 -9.13
N VAL A 242 -5.75 -15.74 -8.50
CA VAL A 242 -6.64 -15.78 -7.33
C VAL A 242 -7.94 -15.02 -7.57
N ILE A 243 -7.88 -13.92 -8.31
CA ILE A 243 -9.01 -12.99 -8.52
C ILE A 243 -9.28 -12.82 -10.00
N ASP A 244 -10.47 -13.19 -10.44
CA ASP A 244 -10.95 -12.97 -11.80
C ASP A 244 -11.42 -11.52 -12.04
N GLY A 245 -11.60 -11.17 -13.32
CA GLY A 245 -11.95 -9.81 -13.73
C GLY A 245 -13.24 -9.26 -13.12
N ALA A 246 -14.31 -10.06 -13.04
CA ALA A 246 -15.59 -9.59 -12.52
C ALA A 246 -15.57 -9.28 -11.00
N PRO A 247 -14.99 -10.12 -10.12
CA PRO A 247 -14.75 -9.77 -8.72
C PRO A 247 -13.86 -8.54 -8.57
N ALA A 248 -12.79 -8.43 -9.37
CA ALA A 248 -11.90 -7.26 -9.35
C ALA A 248 -12.67 -5.97 -9.70
N ALA A 249 -13.49 -5.98 -10.75
CA ALA A 249 -14.27 -4.82 -11.17
C ALA A 249 -15.28 -4.39 -10.10
N ARG A 250 -15.97 -5.33 -9.46
CA ARG A 250 -16.90 -5.03 -8.35
C ARG A 250 -16.16 -4.41 -7.16
N PHE A 251 -15.00 -4.92 -6.82
CA PHE A 251 -14.17 -4.36 -5.76
C PHE A 251 -13.72 -2.93 -6.09
N VAL A 252 -13.27 -2.69 -7.32
CA VAL A 252 -12.88 -1.35 -7.79
C VAL A 252 -14.03 -0.36 -7.65
N ALA A 253 -15.24 -0.75 -8.08
CA ALA A 253 -16.45 0.08 -7.94
C ALA A 253 -16.76 0.38 -6.47
N ARG A 254 -16.67 -0.62 -5.59
CA ARG A 254 -16.94 -0.46 -4.15
C ARG A 254 -15.91 0.45 -3.47
N LEU A 255 -14.62 0.27 -3.78
CA LEU A 255 -13.59 1.14 -3.23
C LEU A 255 -13.74 2.59 -3.70
N ARG A 256 -14.09 2.81 -4.98
CA ARG A 256 -14.39 4.14 -5.50
C ARG A 256 -15.55 4.78 -4.73
N GLU A 257 -16.67 4.09 -4.57
CA GLU A 257 -17.84 4.55 -3.81
C GLU A 257 -17.46 5.00 -2.39
N LEU A 258 -16.68 4.20 -1.66
CA LEU A 258 -16.23 4.52 -0.30
C LEU A 258 -15.36 5.78 -0.26
N LEU A 259 -14.48 5.95 -1.23
CA LEU A 259 -13.58 7.10 -1.30
C LEU A 259 -14.34 8.38 -1.68
N GLU A 260 -15.23 8.32 -2.67
CA GLU A 260 -16.01 9.46 -3.16
C GLU A 260 -17.08 9.90 -2.14
N SER A 261 -17.69 8.96 -1.42
CA SER A 261 -18.65 9.27 -0.35
C SER A 261 -18.03 9.84 0.92
N SER A 262 -16.69 9.85 1.03
CA SER A 262 -15.97 10.32 2.21
C SER A 262 -16.39 9.64 3.52
N VAL A 263 -16.88 8.38 3.45
CA VAL A 263 -17.32 7.59 4.60
C VAL A 263 -16.21 7.45 5.62
N GLY A 264 -16.56 7.68 6.91
CA GLY A 264 -15.61 7.60 8.03
C GLY A 264 -14.80 8.87 8.28
N LEU A 265 -14.98 9.92 7.52
CA LEU A 265 -14.46 11.26 7.84
C LEU A 265 -15.46 12.08 8.65
N ARG A 266 -16.76 11.84 8.53
CA ARG A 266 -17.80 12.51 9.32
C ARG A 266 -17.83 11.94 10.74
N LYS A 267 -18.15 12.79 11.75
CA LYS A 267 -18.15 12.39 13.17
C LYS A 267 -19.09 11.21 13.49
N ASP A 268 -20.13 11.02 12.70
CA ASP A 268 -21.17 10.00 12.88
C ASP A 268 -20.93 8.73 12.05
N ASP A 269 -19.92 8.73 11.17
CA ASP A 269 -19.60 7.59 10.31
C ASP A 269 -18.55 6.71 10.98
N VAL A 270 -18.97 5.66 11.67
CA VAL A 270 -18.05 4.66 12.22
C VAL A 270 -17.73 3.62 11.14
N ILE A 271 -16.65 3.83 10.39
CA ILE A 271 -16.04 2.72 9.63
C ILE A 271 -15.28 1.87 10.64
N GLY A 272 -15.77 0.68 10.94
CA GLY A 272 -15.01 -0.27 11.75
C GLY A 272 -15.71 -0.91 12.95
N ALA A 273 -16.90 -0.48 13.35
CA ALA A 273 -17.63 -1.15 14.43
C ALA A 273 -18.61 -2.20 13.86
N GLY A 274 -18.14 -3.44 13.71
CA GLY A 274 -18.91 -4.64 13.98
C GLY A 274 -20.14 -4.92 13.12
N ALA A 275 -19.99 -5.51 11.94
CA ALA A 275 -21.00 -6.42 11.42
C ALA A 275 -20.74 -7.85 11.94
N THR A 276 -20.88 -8.07 13.24
CA THR A 276 -21.16 -9.40 13.79
C THR A 276 -22.68 -9.59 13.80
N GLY A 277 -23.28 -9.62 12.61
CA GLY A 277 -24.65 -10.10 12.40
C GLY A 277 -24.60 -11.63 12.29
N SER A 278 -24.81 -12.32 13.39
CA SER A 278 -25.15 -13.74 13.43
C SER A 278 -26.36 -13.99 12.53
N PRO A 279 -26.33 -14.96 11.59
CA PRO A 279 -27.54 -15.39 10.92
C PRO A 279 -28.42 -16.11 11.97
N ARG A 280 -29.50 -15.51 12.35
CA ARG A 280 -30.62 -16.26 13.00
C ARG A 280 -31.24 -17.13 11.92
N ARG A 281 -31.11 -18.43 12.14
CA ARG A 281 -31.85 -19.64 11.68
C ARG A 281 -32.70 -19.52 10.41
#